data_7f038a1a784204456ed715d5101e23d0
#
_entry.id   7f038a1a784204456ed715d5101e23d0
#
_cell.length_a   1.000
_cell.length_b   1.000
_cell.length_c   1.000
_cell.angle_alpha   90.00
_cell.angle_beta   90.00
_cell.angle_gamma   90.00
#
_symmetry.space_group_name_H-M   'P 1'
#
loop_
_entity.id
_entity.type
_entity.pdbx_description
1 polymer ?
#
loop_
_entity_poly.entity_id
_entity_poly.type
_entity_poly.pdbx_seq_one_letter_code
_entity_poly.pdbx_strand_id
1 'polypeptide(L)'
;MTDPARNPLWIAYETVAMVLGLGSLAVICLGWLPFALLFYPLLGRSTGERWGRYMIKSGFQIYLSILTRFCGCRFELSELDRLRGEGALIIAANHPSLLDAVLITSRLPNAVCVMKAALMDNILFGAAARLARYIRNDSAYGMIQCAV
;
A
#
# COMPACT_ATOMS: atom_id res chain seq x y z
N MET A 1 -3.85 -35.02 22.05
CA MET A 1 -4.13 -33.65 21.61
C MET A 1 -3.89 -33.62 20.12
N THR A 2 -4.95 -33.63 19.33
CA THR A 2 -4.89 -33.50 17.86
C THR A 2 -4.53 -32.06 17.53
N ASP A 3 -3.41 -31.88 16.88
CA ASP A 3 -2.92 -30.57 16.41
C ASP A 3 -4.00 -29.91 15.52
N PRO A 4 -4.59 -28.74 15.91
CA PRO A 4 -5.62 -28.08 15.14
C PRO A 4 -5.15 -27.66 13.74
N ALA A 5 -3.83 -27.63 13.51
CA ALA A 5 -3.21 -27.31 12.22
C ALA A 5 -3.43 -28.36 11.11
N ARG A 6 -4.05 -29.50 11.39
CA ARG A 6 -4.28 -30.57 10.41
C ARG A 6 -5.72 -30.75 9.94
N ASN A 7 -6.63 -29.86 10.31
CA ASN A 7 -7.99 -29.94 9.78
C ASN A 7 -8.00 -29.49 8.31
N PRO A 8 -8.39 -30.35 7.35
CA PRO A 8 -8.38 -30.02 5.92
C PRO A 8 -9.27 -28.81 5.58
N LEU A 9 -10.34 -28.61 6.33
CA LEU A 9 -11.20 -27.43 6.17
C LEU A 9 -10.50 -26.13 6.57
N TRP A 10 -9.66 -26.19 7.62
CA TRP A 10 -8.87 -25.03 8.05
C TRP A 10 -7.79 -24.69 7.03
N ILE A 11 -7.08 -25.69 6.52
CA ILE A 11 -6.07 -25.51 5.46
C ILE A 11 -6.72 -24.93 4.20
N ALA A 12 -7.88 -25.43 3.82
CA ALA A 12 -8.64 -24.90 2.67
C ALA A 12 -9.02 -23.43 2.89
N TYR A 13 -9.53 -23.07 4.07
CA TYR A 13 -9.86 -21.69 4.41
C TYR A 13 -8.62 -20.77 4.35
N GLU A 14 -7.51 -21.15 4.96
CA GLU A 14 -6.26 -20.38 4.93
C GLU A 14 -5.75 -20.18 3.50
N THR A 15 -5.81 -21.23 2.67
CA THR A 15 -5.42 -21.17 1.26
C THR A 15 -6.30 -20.20 0.49
N VAL A 16 -7.62 -20.28 0.65
CA VAL A 16 -8.57 -19.38 0.01
C VAL A 16 -8.36 -17.94 0.49
N ALA A 17 -8.20 -17.72 1.80
CA ALA A 17 -7.94 -16.40 2.36
C ALA A 17 -6.62 -15.79 1.83
N MET A 18 -5.57 -16.59 1.70
CA MET A 18 -4.30 -16.15 1.14
C MET A 18 -4.42 -15.79 -0.34
N VAL A 19 -5.08 -16.63 -1.14
CA VAL A 19 -5.31 -16.37 -2.58
C VAL A 19 -6.18 -15.14 -2.78
N LEU A 20 -7.26 -15.00 -2.00
CA LEU A 20 -8.10 -13.81 -2.03
C LEU A 20 -7.34 -12.55 -1.59
N GLY A 21 -6.54 -12.65 -0.53
CA GLY A 21 -5.73 -11.55 -0.04
C GLY A 21 -4.74 -11.05 -1.09
N LEU A 22 -3.85 -11.91 -1.57
CA LEU A 22 -2.86 -11.54 -2.57
C LEU A 22 -3.49 -11.20 -3.92
N GLY A 23 -4.49 -11.97 -4.35
CA GLY A 23 -5.19 -11.76 -5.61
C GLY A 23 -5.93 -10.43 -5.66
N SER A 24 -6.63 -10.05 -4.58
CA SER A 24 -7.34 -8.77 -4.53
C SER A 24 -6.39 -7.57 -4.63
N LEU A 25 -5.22 -7.64 -3.99
CA LEU A 25 -4.21 -6.59 -4.13
C LEU A 25 -3.72 -6.46 -5.57
N ALA A 26 -3.43 -7.60 -6.22
CA ALA A 26 -3.01 -7.62 -7.63
C ALA A 26 -4.11 -7.06 -8.56
N VAL A 27 -5.37 -7.42 -8.35
CA VAL A 27 -6.51 -6.91 -9.13
C VAL A 27 -6.67 -5.40 -8.95
N ILE A 28 -6.56 -4.90 -7.72
CA ILE A 28 -6.63 -3.45 -7.45
C ILE A 28 -5.49 -2.72 -8.16
N CYS A 29 -4.25 -3.23 -8.07
CA CYS A 29 -3.09 -2.63 -8.74
C CYS A 29 -3.25 -2.64 -10.27
N LEU A 30 -3.72 -3.75 -10.85
CA LEU A 30 -3.99 -3.87 -12.28
C LEU A 30 -5.11 -2.92 -12.73
N GLY A 31 -6.18 -2.79 -11.95
CA GLY A 31 -7.29 -1.88 -12.23
C GLY A 31 -6.86 -0.41 -12.25
N TRP A 32 -5.91 -0.02 -11.39
CA TRP A 32 -5.37 1.32 -11.36
C TRP A 32 -4.27 1.60 -12.37
N LEU A 33 -3.63 0.56 -12.90
CA LEU A 33 -2.50 0.69 -13.82
C LEU A 33 -2.81 1.56 -15.06
N PRO A 34 -3.90 1.33 -15.82
CA PRO A 34 -4.20 2.14 -17.00
C PRO A 34 -4.45 3.61 -16.64
N PHE A 35 -5.10 3.87 -15.51
CA PHE A 35 -5.32 5.24 -15.05
C PHE A 35 -4.01 5.92 -14.63
N ALA A 36 -3.13 5.22 -13.92
CA ALA A 36 -1.84 5.76 -13.53
C ALA A 36 -0.96 6.08 -14.74
N LEU A 37 -0.93 5.21 -15.75
CA LEU A 37 -0.17 5.42 -16.98
C LEU A 37 -0.74 6.58 -17.82
N LEU A 38 -2.07 6.69 -17.91
CA LEU A 38 -2.73 7.75 -18.66
C LEU A 38 -2.53 9.12 -17.99
N PHE A 39 -2.70 9.18 -16.68
CA PHE A 39 -2.64 10.44 -15.94
C PHE A 39 -1.23 10.94 -15.69
N TYR A 40 -0.23 10.06 -15.67
CA TYR A 40 1.16 10.45 -15.44
C TYR A 40 1.66 11.53 -16.41
N PRO A 41 1.47 11.43 -17.74
CA PRO A 41 1.88 12.47 -18.68
C PRO A 41 0.89 13.64 -18.78
N LEU A 42 -0.39 13.44 -18.45
CA LEU A 42 -1.45 14.42 -18.67
C LEU A 42 -1.63 15.39 -17.51
N LEU A 43 -1.39 14.95 -16.29
CA LEU A 43 -1.58 15.77 -15.10
C LEU A 43 -0.32 16.56 -14.77
N GLY A 44 -0.50 17.84 -14.49
CA GLY A 44 0.55 18.68 -13.92
C GLY A 44 1.05 18.09 -12.58
N ARG A 45 2.29 18.39 -12.22
CA ARG A 45 3.01 17.77 -11.09
C ARG A 45 2.18 17.73 -9.79
N SER A 46 1.66 18.86 -9.35
CA SER A 46 0.90 18.96 -8.08
C SER A 46 -0.42 18.19 -8.10
N THR A 47 -1.12 18.23 -9.24
CA THR A 47 -2.39 17.51 -9.41
C THR A 47 -2.15 16.01 -9.49
N GLY A 48 -1.13 15.57 -10.23
CA GLY A 48 -0.74 14.17 -10.33
C GLY A 48 -0.37 13.55 -8.97
N GLU A 49 0.38 14.28 -8.15
CA GLU A 49 0.72 13.85 -6.78
C GLU A 49 -0.52 13.63 -5.90
N ARG A 50 -1.43 14.59 -5.88
CA ARG A 50 -2.68 14.50 -5.10
C ARG A 50 -3.53 13.32 -5.54
N TRP A 51 -3.75 13.19 -6.85
CA TRP A 51 -4.50 12.09 -7.42
C TRP A 51 -3.83 10.73 -7.17
N GLY A 52 -2.53 10.61 -7.38
CA GLY A 52 -1.79 9.39 -7.14
C GLY A 52 -1.87 8.94 -5.68
N ARG A 53 -1.69 9.85 -4.72
CA ARG A 53 -1.82 9.56 -3.29
C ARG A 53 -3.24 9.18 -2.90
N TYR A 54 -4.25 9.89 -3.45
CA TYR A 54 -5.65 9.56 -3.22
C TYR A 54 -6.01 8.18 -3.75
N MET A 55 -5.55 7.82 -4.96
CA MET A 55 -5.78 6.51 -5.58
C MET A 55 -5.16 5.38 -4.76
N ILE A 56 -3.90 5.53 -4.34
CA ILE A 56 -3.22 4.54 -3.49
C ILE A 56 -3.97 4.37 -2.16
N LYS A 57 -4.29 5.47 -1.50
CA LYS A 57 -5.06 5.45 -0.25
C LYS A 57 -6.39 4.70 -0.42
N SER A 58 -7.17 5.07 -1.43
CA SER A 58 -8.48 4.46 -1.69
C SER A 58 -8.35 2.98 -2.06
N GLY A 59 -7.38 2.62 -2.88
CA GLY A 59 -7.08 1.23 -3.21
C GLY A 59 -6.74 0.40 -1.98
N PHE A 60 -5.91 0.92 -1.08
CA PHE A 60 -5.58 0.24 0.16
C PHE A 60 -6.75 0.15 1.14
N GLN A 61 -7.63 1.15 1.19
CA GLN A 61 -8.86 1.07 1.98
C GLN A 61 -9.79 -0.04 1.46
N ILE A 62 -9.97 -0.15 0.15
CA ILE A 62 -10.72 -1.24 -0.48
C ILE A 62 -10.08 -2.58 -0.15
N TYR A 63 -8.76 -2.69 -0.28
CA TYR A 63 -8.00 -3.89 0.04
C TYR A 63 -8.20 -4.34 1.49
N LEU A 64 -8.03 -3.44 2.46
CA LEU A 64 -8.26 -3.74 3.88
C LEU A 64 -9.70 -4.14 4.16
N SER A 65 -10.66 -3.54 3.48
CA SER A 65 -12.08 -3.93 3.59
C SER A 65 -12.32 -5.36 3.11
N ILE A 66 -11.65 -5.78 2.03
CA ILE A 66 -11.69 -7.15 1.53
C ILE A 66 -11.08 -8.12 2.56
N LEU A 67 -9.90 -7.80 3.09
CA LEU A 67 -9.24 -8.62 4.11
C LEU A 67 -10.11 -8.78 5.37
N THR A 68 -10.76 -7.69 5.80
CA THR A 68 -11.63 -7.74 6.98
C THR A 68 -12.88 -8.58 6.73
N ARG A 69 -13.51 -8.46 5.57
CA ARG A 69 -14.78 -9.15 5.27
C ARG A 69 -14.61 -10.62 4.91
N PHE A 70 -13.57 -10.95 4.14
CA PHE A 70 -13.41 -12.28 3.55
C PHE A 70 -12.29 -13.10 4.17
N CYS A 71 -11.26 -12.46 4.71
CA CYS A 71 -10.11 -13.14 5.31
C CYS A 71 -10.15 -13.12 6.85
N GLY A 72 -11.21 -12.56 7.47
CA GLY A 72 -11.35 -12.51 8.93
C GLY A 72 -10.31 -11.64 9.64
N CYS A 73 -9.55 -10.81 8.92
CA CYS A 73 -8.56 -9.92 9.51
C CYS A 73 -9.22 -8.78 10.28
N ARG A 74 -8.67 -8.46 11.46
CA ARG A 74 -9.10 -7.30 12.25
C ARG A 74 -7.93 -6.35 12.40
N PHE A 75 -8.16 -5.06 12.08
CA PHE A 75 -7.16 -4.02 12.14
C PHE A 75 -7.60 -2.95 13.14
N GLU A 76 -6.77 -2.72 14.17
CA GLU A 76 -6.95 -1.59 15.08
C GLU A 76 -6.08 -0.43 14.58
N LEU A 77 -6.71 0.63 14.11
CA LEU A 77 -6.05 1.75 13.43
C LEU A 77 -6.36 3.11 14.07
N SER A 78 -6.97 3.14 15.24
CA SER A 78 -7.35 4.36 15.95
C SER A 78 -6.15 5.25 16.26
N GLU A 79 -5.00 4.66 16.58
CA GLU A 79 -3.77 5.41 16.83
C GLU A 79 -3.26 6.14 15.57
N LEU A 80 -3.38 5.51 14.40
CA LEU A 80 -3.03 6.17 13.14
C LEU A 80 -4.00 7.33 12.80
N ASP A 81 -5.27 7.20 13.19
CA ASP A 81 -6.25 8.26 12.96
C ASP A 81 -5.95 9.52 13.78
N ARG A 82 -5.32 9.39 14.95
CA ARG A 82 -4.85 10.52 15.76
C ARG A 82 -3.76 11.33 15.07
N LEU A 83 -2.92 10.67 14.26
CA LEU A 83 -1.83 11.34 13.56
C LEU A 83 -2.29 12.19 12.36
N ARG A 84 -3.57 12.13 11.97
CA ARG A 84 -4.09 12.90 10.83
C ARG A 84 -4.04 14.42 11.03
N GLY A 85 -4.11 14.87 12.26
CA GLY A 85 -4.09 16.28 12.62
C GLY A 85 -2.69 16.83 12.88
N GLU A 86 -1.70 15.94 12.94
CA GLU A 86 -0.32 16.33 13.14
C GLU A 86 0.26 17.00 11.89
N GLY A 87 1.21 17.89 12.09
CA GLY A 87 1.93 18.54 11.01
C GLY A 87 2.83 17.57 10.22
N ALA A 88 3.93 18.07 9.68
CA ALA A 88 4.90 17.21 8.99
C ALA A 88 5.55 16.26 9.99
N LEU A 89 5.41 14.95 9.76
CA LEU A 89 5.99 13.92 10.61
C LEU A 89 6.63 12.80 9.78
N ILE A 90 7.62 12.12 10.35
CA ILE A 90 8.25 10.94 9.79
C ILE A 90 7.81 9.74 10.62
N ILE A 91 7.23 8.75 9.96
CA ILE A 91 6.81 7.50 10.60
C ILE A 91 7.81 6.41 10.23
N ALA A 92 8.49 5.88 11.22
CA ALA A 92 9.35 4.72 11.08
C ALA A 92 8.66 3.51 11.72
N ALA A 93 8.08 2.64 10.93
CA ALA A 93 7.45 1.43 11.41
C ALA A 93 8.48 0.31 11.59
N ASN A 94 8.31 -0.52 12.63
CA ASN A 94 8.97 -1.82 12.68
C ASN A 94 8.29 -2.70 11.63
N HIS A 95 8.89 -2.80 10.44
CA HIS A 95 8.26 -3.26 9.21
C HIS A 95 8.46 -4.78 8.94
N PRO A 96 7.75 -5.66 9.65
CA PRO A 96 7.83 -7.10 9.44
C PRO A 96 7.13 -7.56 8.15
N SER A 97 6.19 -6.76 7.62
CA SER A 97 5.41 -7.13 6.44
C SER A 97 5.07 -5.94 5.55
N LEU A 98 4.78 -6.22 4.27
CA LEU A 98 4.30 -5.21 3.33
C LEU A 98 2.97 -4.55 3.78
N LEU A 99 2.23 -5.22 4.66
CA LEU A 99 0.95 -4.76 5.17
C LEU A 99 1.06 -3.48 6.00
N ASP A 100 2.19 -3.25 6.67
CA ASP A 100 2.39 -2.04 7.49
C ASP A 100 2.33 -0.77 6.65
N ALA A 101 2.96 -0.78 5.47
CA ALA A 101 2.87 0.34 4.53
C ALA A 101 1.42 0.56 4.04
N VAL A 102 0.68 -0.53 3.81
CA VAL A 102 -0.74 -0.49 3.42
C VAL A 102 -1.59 0.13 4.53
N LEU A 103 -1.39 -0.29 5.78
CA LEU A 103 -2.13 0.23 6.94
C LEU A 103 -1.91 1.73 7.11
N ILE A 104 -0.65 2.18 7.12
CA ILE A 104 -0.28 3.58 7.31
C ILE A 104 -0.85 4.45 6.17
N THR A 105 -0.58 4.08 4.93
CA THR A 105 -1.02 4.87 3.77
C THR A 105 -2.52 4.85 3.54
N SER A 106 -3.23 3.81 3.98
CA SER A 106 -4.69 3.77 3.93
C SER A 106 -5.35 4.80 4.86
N ARG A 107 -4.67 5.18 5.95
CA ARG A 107 -5.22 6.09 6.97
C ARG A 107 -4.75 7.52 6.81
N LEU A 108 -3.47 7.73 6.51
CA LEU A 108 -2.90 9.06 6.46
C LEU A 108 -3.06 9.68 5.06
N PRO A 109 -3.70 10.86 4.94
CA PRO A 109 -3.75 11.58 3.69
C PRO A 109 -2.34 12.13 3.37
N ASN A 110 -1.98 12.14 2.10
CA ASN A 110 -0.69 12.67 1.62
C ASN A 110 0.57 11.93 2.13
N ALA A 111 0.41 10.71 2.66
CA ALA A 111 1.57 9.91 3.03
C ALA A 111 2.44 9.58 1.82
N VAL A 112 3.74 9.72 1.98
CA VAL A 112 4.76 9.38 0.97
C VAL A 112 5.64 8.28 1.56
N CYS A 113 5.75 7.16 0.83
CA CYS A 113 6.61 6.06 1.25
C CYS A 113 8.00 6.16 0.61
N VAL A 114 9.03 5.86 1.40
CA VAL A 114 10.34 5.49 0.88
C VAL A 114 10.25 4.04 0.42
N MET A 115 10.42 3.80 -0.87
CA MET A 115 10.11 2.53 -1.49
C MET A 115 11.36 1.94 -2.15
N LYS A 116 11.56 0.62 -1.97
CA LYS A 116 12.68 -0.10 -2.58
C LYS A 116 12.62 0.04 -4.10
N ALA A 117 13.78 0.29 -4.73
CA ALA A 117 13.92 0.48 -6.18
C ALA A 117 13.24 -0.63 -6.99
N ALA A 118 13.47 -1.90 -6.64
CA ALA A 118 12.87 -3.04 -7.32
C ALA A 118 11.32 -3.03 -7.31
N LEU A 119 10.68 -2.47 -6.29
CA LEU A 119 9.23 -2.30 -6.24
C LEU A 119 8.76 -1.14 -7.13
N MET A 120 9.54 -0.06 -7.22
CA MET A 120 9.24 1.05 -8.12
C MET A 120 9.45 0.69 -9.60
N ASP A 121 10.32 -0.26 -9.89
CA ASP A 121 10.55 -0.76 -11.24
C ASP A 121 9.52 -1.81 -11.65
N ASN A 122 8.80 -2.38 -10.69
CA ASN A 122 7.69 -3.29 -10.96
C ASN A 122 6.52 -2.54 -11.61
N ILE A 123 5.98 -3.09 -12.70
CA ILE A 123 4.90 -2.43 -13.45
C ILE A 123 3.62 -2.24 -12.64
N LEU A 124 3.30 -3.18 -11.74
CA LEU A 124 2.06 -3.14 -10.95
C LEU A 124 2.08 -2.05 -9.88
N PHE A 125 3.20 -1.91 -9.18
CA PHE A 125 3.34 -0.96 -8.06
C PHE A 125 3.95 0.36 -8.49
N GLY A 126 4.90 0.31 -9.41
CA GLY A 126 5.74 1.45 -9.77
C GLY A 126 4.98 2.57 -10.49
N ALA A 127 3.98 2.26 -11.30
CA ALA A 127 3.21 3.29 -12.01
C ALA A 127 2.48 4.21 -11.04
N ALA A 128 1.74 3.64 -10.08
CA ALA A 128 1.03 4.40 -9.04
C ALA A 128 2.00 5.13 -8.10
N ALA A 129 3.09 4.47 -7.70
CA ALA A 129 4.11 5.06 -6.83
C ALA A 129 4.81 6.25 -7.48
N ARG A 130 5.13 6.17 -8.77
CA ARG A 130 5.70 7.30 -9.54
C ARG A 130 4.71 8.47 -9.67
N LEU A 131 3.43 8.19 -9.92
CA LEU A 131 2.40 9.22 -9.97
C LEU A 131 2.25 9.93 -8.62
N ALA A 132 2.28 9.16 -7.52
CA ALA A 132 2.20 9.68 -6.16
C ALA A 132 3.50 10.33 -5.65
N ARG A 133 4.58 10.26 -6.45
CA ARG A 133 5.91 10.78 -6.08
C ARG A 133 6.48 10.14 -4.81
N TYR A 134 6.39 8.82 -4.71
CA TYR A 134 7.07 8.07 -3.66
C TYR A 134 8.58 8.17 -3.85
N ILE A 135 9.31 8.14 -2.74
CA ILE A 135 10.77 8.31 -2.72
C ILE A 135 11.41 6.95 -3.04
N ARG A 136 12.26 6.96 -4.07
CA ARG A 136 13.00 5.78 -4.47
C ARG A 136 14.22 5.57 -3.57
N ASN A 137 14.35 4.39 -3.01
CA ASN A 137 15.51 3.99 -2.22
C ASN A 137 16.46 3.12 -3.05
N ASP A 138 17.37 3.75 -3.77
CA ASP A 138 18.45 3.09 -4.54
C ASP A 138 19.77 3.07 -3.77
N SER A 139 20.05 4.16 -3.07
CA SER A 139 21.24 4.37 -2.27
C SER A 139 21.05 5.54 -1.31
N ALA A 140 21.87 5.62 -0.27
CA ALA A 140 21.85 6.76 0.66
C ALA A 140 21.98 8.12 -0.05
N TYR A 141 22.70 8.19 -1.17
CA TYR A 141 22.85 9.41 -1.98
C TYR A 141 21.56 9.81 -2.72
N GLY A 142 20.79 8.85 -3.23
CA GLY A 142 19.54 9.14 -3.93
C GLY A 142 18.45 9.71 -3.03
N MET A 143 18.44 9.31 -1.77
CA MET A 143 17.47 9.84 -0.79
C MET A 143 17.70 11.31 -0.46
N ILE A 144 18.98 11.76 -0.42
CA ILE A 144 19.33 13.16 -0.11
C ILE A 144 18.91 14.08 -1.27
N GLN A 145 19.06 13.66 -2.51
CA GLN A 145 18.68 14.46 -3.68
C GLN A 145 17.17 14.66 -3.85
N CYS A 146 16.34 13.74 -3.31
CA CYS A 146 14.89 13.88 -3.37
C CYS A 146 14.30 14.72 -2.24
N ALA A 147 15.09 15.05 -1.20
CA ALA A 147 14.66 15.81 -0.04
C ALA A 147 14.93 17.33 -0.17
N VAL A 148 15.65 17.75 -1.20
CA VAL A 148 15.92 19.14 -1.58
C VAL A 148 15.09 19.54 -2.78
#